data_ad66a00c2721608afbb287d3b616fa75
#
_entry.id   ad66a00c2721608afbb287d3b616fa75
#
_cell.length_a   1.000
_cell.length_b   1.000
_cell.length_c   1.000
_cell.angle_alpha   90.00
_cell.angle_beta   90.00
_cell.angle_gamma   90.00
#
_symmetry.space_group_name_H-M   'P 1'
#
loop_
_entity.id
_entity.type
_entity.pdbx_description
1 polymer ?
#
loop_
_entity_poly.entity_id
_entity_poly.type
_entity_poly.pdbx_seq_one_letter_code
_entity_poly.pdbx_strand_id
1 'polypeptide(L)'
;MIKRAAEALDRGEFLQEFIPVPEDLKITAGFLGEGDAQKALEAQTKANVEKYGYGNWYDYSVGEWGTKWDVGDDGATDVHPDGKMLHTYFDSAWSPPIQAYEKLTELGFTVGAMYYEGGMSYAGVWEDGVDDYYDLGGMNSTQVAEELPVELDEAFGISESMAEYEAENEEELTEWIKDGVEQNKKLGLVSE
;
A
#
# COMPACT_ATOMS: atom_id res chain seq x y z
N MET A 1 11.24 -10.62 -20.51
CA MET A 1 10.68 -9.56 -19.63
C MET A 1 10.06 -10.19 -18.39
N ILE A 2 9.04 -11.03 -18.47
CA ILE A 2 8.35 -11.67 -17.33
C ILE A 2 9.28 -12.45 -16.39
N LYS A 3 10.17 -13.30 -16.92
CA LYS A 3 11.16 -14.02 -16.10
C LYS A 3 12.05 -13.07 -15.27
N ARG A 4 12.52 -11.98 -15.88
CA ARG A 4 13.32 -10.95 -15.20
C ARG A 4 12.51 -10.26 -14.10
N ALA A 5 11.22 -10.02 -14.35
CA ALA A 5 10.31 -9.45 -13.36
C ALA A 5 10.13 -10.38 -12.14
N ALA A 6 9.88 -11.67 -12.38
CA ALA A 6 9.77 -12.67 -11.31
C ALA A 6 11.06 -12.78 -10.48
N GLU A 7 12.22 -12.83 -11.14
CA GLU A 7 13.52 -12.88 -10.46
C GLU A 7 13.81 -11.61 -9.64
N ALA A 8 13.33 -10.44 -10.07
CA ALA A 8 13.47 -9.18 -9.36
C ALA A 8 12.54 -9.10 -8.14
N LEU A 9 11.31 -9.58 -8.27
CA LEU A 9 10.36 -9.72 -7.16
C LEU A 9 10.90 -10.65 -6.06
N ASP A 10 11.42 -11.81 -6.44
CA ASP A 10 12.04 -12.78 -5.50
C ASP A 10 13.21 -12.17 -4.70
N ARG A 11 13.93 -11.20 -5.30
CA ARG A 11 15.03 -10.48 -4.61
C ARG A 11 14.58 -9.25 -3.82
N GLY A 12 13.32 -8.82 -3.93
CA GLY A 12 12.85 -7.56 -3.34
C GLY A 12 13.44 -6.30 -4.00
N GLU A 13 13.74 -6.38 -5.30
CA GLU A 13 14.39 -5.33 -6.08
C GLU A 13 13.61 -4.99 -7.37
N PHE A 14 12.30 -5.18 -7.36
CA PHE A 14 11.49 -5.10 -8.58
C PHE A 14 11.48 -3.69 -9.19
N LEU A 15 11.25 -2.67 -8.37
CA LEU A 15 11.22 -1.29 -8.85
C LEU A 15 12.63 -0.81 -9.23
N GLN A 16 13.65 -1.17 -8.45
CA GLN A 16 15.05 -0.86 -8.76
C GLN A 16 15.51 -1.51 -10.08
N GLU A 17 14.98 -2.69 -10.41
CA GLU A 17 15.34 -3.41 -11.64
C GLU A 17 14.82 -2.73 -12.91
N PHE A 18 13.63 -2.10 -12.85
CA PHE A 18 12.98 -1.49 -14.02
C PHE A 18 13.00 0.04 -14.02
N ILE A 19 13.05 0.65 -12.83
CA ILE A 19 13.01 2.10 -12.61
C ILE A 19 14.12 2.45 -11.60
N PRO A 20 15.40 2.27 -11.98
CA PRO A 20 16.51 2.36 -11.05
C PRO A 20 16.69 3.77 -10.48
N VAL A 21 16.92 3.84 -9.17
CA VAL A 21 17.38 5.08 -8.52
C VAL A 21 18.79 5.40 -9.02
N PRO A 22 19.01 6.58 -9.61
CA PRO A 22 20.34 7.01 -10.02
C PRO A 22 21.36 7.00 -8.86
N GLU A 23 22.60 6.60 -9.13
CA GLU A 23 23.63 6.48 -8.09
C GLU A 23 23.89 7.79 -7.34
N ASP A 24 23.86 8.94 -8.02
CA ASP A 24 24.04 10.25 -7.40
C ASP A 24 22.94 10.57 -6.36
N LEU A 25 21.75 9.96 -6.48
CA LEU A 25 20.63 10.12 -5.56
C LEU A 25 20.71 9.20 -4.33
N LYS A 26 21.57 8.18 -4.34
CA LYS A 26 21.76 7.26 -3.21
C LYS A 26 22.53 7.89 -2.05
N ILE A 27 22.08 9.06 -1.63
CA ILE A 27 22.63 9.82 -0.51
C ILE A 27 21.62 9.89 0.63
N THR A 28 22.07 10.32 1.81
CA THR A 28 21.20 10.46 3.00
C THR A 28 20.01 11.38 2.72
N ALA A 29 18.80 10.86 2.94
CA ALA A 29 17.57 11.64 2.95
C ALA A 29 17.31 12.12 4.38
N GLY A 30 17.90 13.27 4.78
CA GLY A 30 17.73 13.78 6.13
C GLY A 30 18.84 14.75 6.54
N PHE A 31 18.93 15.00 7.85
CA PHE A 31 19.88 15.93 8.46
C PHE A 31 21.00 15.16 9.15
N LEU A 32 22.26 15.52 8.85
CA LEU A 32 23.47 14.89 9.42
C LEU A 32 24.03 15.64 10.65
N GLY A 33 23.34 16.67 11.13
CA GLY A 33 23.84 17.57 12.16
C GLY A 33 24.52 18.80 11.56
N GLU A 34 25.06 19.68 12.43
CA GLU A 34 25.77 20.87 11.99
C GLU A 34 27.22 20.51 11.59
N GLY A 35 27.76 21.18 10.55
CA GLY A 35 29.16 21.03 10.15
C GLY A 35 29.38 20.79 8.66
N ASP A 36 30.57 20.36 8.29
CA ASP A 36 30.98 20.26 6.89
C ASP A 36 30.32 19.10 6.17
N ALA A 37 29.94 18.03 6.90
CA ALA A 37 29.18 16.91 6.34
C ALA A 37 27.77 17.35 5.86
N GLN A 38 27.11 18.18 6.65
CA GLN A 38 25.80 18.73 6.27
C GLN A 38 25.91 19.67 5.06
N LYS A 39 26.91 20.53 5.02
CA LYS A 39 27.15 21.43 3.88
C LYS A 39 27.42 20.64 2.59
N ALA A 40 28.20 19.56 2.69
CA ALA A 40 28.47 18.69 1.55
C ALA A 40 27.19 17.99 1.06
N LEU A 41 26.35 17.49 1.98
CA LEU A 41 25.06 16.89 1.66
C LEU A 41 24.13 17.90 0.97
N GLU A 42 24.01 19.12 1.47
CA GLU A 42 23.19 20.18 0.88
C GLU A 42 23.67 20.57 -0.53
N ALA A 43 24.98 20.66 -0.73
CA ALA A 43 25.56 20.93 -2.05
C ALA A 43 25.25 19.81 -3.05
N GLN A 44 25.38 18.55 -2.63
CA GLN A 44 25.05 17.40 -3.46
C GLN A 44 23.53 17.33 -3.74
N THR A 45 22.67 17.52 -2.72
CA THR A 45 21.23 17.58 -2.88
C THR A 45 20.80 18.63 -3.90
N LYS A 46 21.40 19.83 -3.84
CA LYS A 46 21.13 20.89 -4.82
C LYS A 46 21.53 20.48 -6.24
N ALA A 47 22.72 19.92 -6.41
CA ALA A 47 23.19 19.45 -7.70
C ALA A 47 22.29 18.33 -8.27
N ASN A 48 21.80 17.44 -7.40
CA ASN A 48 20.88 16.38 -7.76
C ASN A 48 19.53 16.94 -8.23
N VAL A 49 18.96 17.90 -7.52
CA VAL A 49 17.72 18.58 -7.94
C VAL A 49 17.87 19.24 -9.31
N GLU A 50 19.00 19.91 -9.57
CA GLU A 50 19.28 20.54 -10.88
C GLU A 50 19.38 19.49 -12.01
N LYS A 51 19.90 18.29 -11.72
CA LYS A 51 20.15 17.24 -12.71
C LYS A 51 18.98 16.29 -12.93
N TYR A 52 18.30 15.89 -11.85
CA TYR A 52 17.31 14.83 -11.83
C TYR A 52 15.89 15.28 -11.44
N GLY A 53 15.72 16.49 -10.92
CA GLY A 53 14.47 16.95 -10.32
C GLY A 53 14.26 16.48 -8.86
N TYR A 54 15.14 15.63 -8.33
CA TYR A 54 15.05 15.02 -7.01
C TYR A 54 16.33 15.24 -6.23
N GLY A 55 16.24 15.43 -4.90
CA GLY A 55 17.39 15.69 -4.05
C GLY A 55 18.15 14.42 -3.64
N ASN A 56 17.43 13.34 -3.45
CA ASN A 56 17.93 12.07 -2.89
C ASN A 56 17.05 10.89 -3.32
N TRP A 57 17.42 9.67 -2.88
CA TRP A 57 16.70 8.44 -3.21
C TRP A 57 15.24 8.44 -2.76
N TYR A 58 14.95 9.04 -1.60
CA TYR A 58 13.59 9.06 -1.03
C TYR A 58 12.64 9.90 -1.90
N ASP A 59 13.07 11.13 -2.24
CA ASP A 59 12.29 12.02 -3.11
C ASP A 59 12.04 11.35 -4.47
N TYR A 60 13.06 10.66 -5.02
CA TYR A 60 12.97 9.91 -6.26
C TYR A 60 11.99 8.75 -6.15
N SER A 61 12.12 7.91 -5.12
CA SER A 61 11.25 6.74 -4.94
C SER A 61 9.78 7.14 -4.81
N VAL A 62 9.48 8.13 -3.98
CA VAL A 62 8.11 8.64 -3.83
C VAL A 62 7.58 9.25 -5.15
N GLY A 63 8.42 9.97 -5.89
CA GLY A 63 8.02 10.62 -7.15
C GLY A 63 7.91 9.68 -8.34
N GLU A 64 8.80 8.69 -8.46
CA GLU A 64 8.92 7.83 -9.63
C GLU A 64 8.29 6.45 -9.45
N TRP A 65 8.24 5.95 -8.22
CA TRP A 65 7.59 4.67 -7.89
C TRP A 65 6.19 4.85 -7.30
N GLY A 66 5.94 5.99 -6.60
CA GLY A 66 4.72 6.20 -5.82
C GLY A 66 4.76 5.55 -4.44
N THR A 67 5.87 4.92 -4.09
CA THR A 67 6.09 4.28 -2.79
C THR A 67 7.52 4.52 -2.31
N LYS A 68 7.73 4.42 -1.00
CA LYS A 68 9.03 4.69 -0.38
C LYS A 68 10.06 3.61 -0.65
N TRP A 69 9.65 2.34 -0.54
CA TRP A 69 10.54 1.18 -0.62
C TRP A 69 10.32 0.39 -1.90
N ASP A 70 11.32 -0.36 -2.29
CA ASP A 70 11.16 -1.37 -3.32
C ASP A 70 10.18 -2.46 -2.88
N VAL A 71 9.67 -3.23 -3.82
CA VAL A 71 8.69 -4.29 -3.57
C VAL A 71 9.26 -5.65 -3.95
N GLY A 72 8.82 -6.66 -3.22
CA GLY A 72 9.12 -8.07 -3.44
C GLY A 72 7.92 -8.93 -3.05
N ASP A 73 7.94 -10.19 -3.40
CA ASP A 73 6.80 -11.08 -3.32
C ASP A 73 6.83 -12.10 -2.17
N ASP A 74 7.92 -12.18 -1.43
CA ASP A 74 8.16 -13.20 -0.39
C ASP A 74 7.83 -14.64 -0.86
N GLY A 75 8.00 -14.91 -2.16
CA GLY A 75 7.69 -16.20 -2.80
C GLY A 75 6.24 -16.34 -3.29
N ALA A 76 5.49 -15.26 -3.40
CA ALA A 76 4.09 -15.25 -3.83
C ALA A 76 3.90 -15.07 -5.35
N THR A 77 4.98 -14.97 -6.13
CA THR A 77 4.90 -14.81 -7.59
C THR A 77 4.59 -16.14 -8.29
N ASP A 78 3.50 -16.15 -9.06
CA ASP A 78 3.14 -17.22 -9.98
C ASP A 78 3.34 -16.76 -11.43
N VAL A 79 4.18 -17.51 -12.17
CA VAL A 79 4.44 -17.26 -13.59
C VAL A 79 3.60 -18.21 -14.42
N HIS A 80 2.73 -17.66 -15.25
CA HIS A 80 1.91 -18.47 -16.14
C HIS A 80 2.80 -19.37 -17.05
N PRO A 81 2.38 -20.62 -17.35
CA PRO A 81 3.19 -21.59 -18.09
C PRO A 81 3.69 -21.13 -19.47
N ASP A 82 2.99 -20.19 -20.11
CA ASP A 82 3.43 -19.60 -21.37
C ASP A 82 4.54 -18.54 -21.24
N GLY A 83 4.88 -18.16 -20.01
CA GLY A 83 5.90 -17.16 -19.69
C GLY A 83 5.55 -15.72 -20.07
N LYS A 84 4.27 -15.44 -20.34
CA LYS A 84 3.82 -14.12 -20.81
C LYS A 84 3.14 -13.27 -19.73
N MET A 85 2.75 -13.88 -18.60
CA MET A 85 2.08 -13.23 -17.49
C MET A 85 2.65 -13.73 -16.18
N LEU A 86 2.64 -12.87 -15.18
CA LEU A 86 2.87 -13.22 -13.78
C LEU A 86 1.78 -12.59 -12.91
N HIS A 87 1.44 -13.29 -11.84
CA HIS A 87 0.68 -12.76 -10.74
C HIS A 87 1.58 -12.68 -9.51
N THR A 88 1.45 -11.62 -8.74
CA THR A 88 2.21 -11.43 -7.52
C THR A 88 1.41 -10.64 -6.50
N TYR A 89 1.76 -10.82 -5.23
CA TYR A 89 1.25 -10.05 -4.11
C TYR A 89 2.45 -9.44 -3.40
N PHE A 90 2.34 -8.18 -3.01
CA PHE A 90 3.37 -7.51 -2.24
C PHE A 90 2.78 -6.37 -1.41
N ASP A 91 3.47 -6.05 -0.33
CA ASP A 91 3.19 -4.84 0.43
C ASP A 91 3.95 -3.65 -0.16
N SER A 92 3.31 -2.48 -0.20
CA SER A 92 3.94 -1.22 -0.55
C SER A 92 3.84 -0.20 0.57
N ALA A 93 4.86 0.64 0.74
CA ALA A 93 4.89 1.60 1.83
C ALA A 93 4.03 2.82 1.53
N TRP A 94 2.97 3.02 2.36
CA TRP A 94 2.06 4.16 2.45
C TRP A 94 1.03 4.32 1.33
N SER A 95 1.32 3.83 0.13
CA SER A 95 0.41 3.93 -1.03
C SER A 95 0.71 2.87 -2.07
N PRO A 96 -0.25 2.51 -2.93
CA PRO A 96 0.03 1.69 -4.09
C PRO A 96 1.02 2.41 -5.01
N PRO A 97 1.96 1.69 -5.66
CA PRO A 97 2.99 2.30 -6.51
C PRO A 97 2.46 2.68 -7.90
N ILE A 98 1.48 3.58 -7.97
CA ILE A 98 0.79 3.96 -9.22
C ILE A 98 1.76 4.50 -10.26
N GLN A 99 2.72 5.36 -9.87
CA GLN A 99 3.72 5.91 -10.78
C GLN A 99 4.60 4.82 -11.39
N ALA A 100 4.90 3.77 -10.62
CA ALA A 100 5.61 2.62 -11.16
C ALA A 100 4.76 1.83 -12.16
N TYR A 101 3.46 1.68 -11.94
CA TYR A 101 2.56 1.01 -12.89
C TYR A 101 2.54 1.74 -14.25
N GLU A 102 2.45 3.08 -14.23
CA GLU A 102 2.54 3.90 -15.44
C GLU A 102 3.85 3.67 -16.18
N LYS A 103 4.99 3.72 -15.47
CA LYS A 103 6.32 3.51 -16.07
C LYS A 103 6.52 2.09 -16.59
N LEU A 104 6.03 1.08 -15.89
CA LEU A 104 6.06 -0.30 -16.37
C LEU A 104 5.26 -0.46 -17.67
N THR A 105 4.15 0.26 -17.78
CA THR A 105 3.36 0.30 -19.02
C THR A 105 4.14 0.96 -20.17
N GLU A 106 4.84 2.05 -19.91
CA GLU A 106 5.74 2.69 -20.88
C GLU A 106 6.88 1.76 -21.31
N LEU A 107 7.36 0.89 -20.43
CA LEU A 107 8.37 -0.14 -20.71
C LEU A 107 7.82 -1.35 -21.49
N GLY A 108 6.51 -1.39 -21.75
CA GLY A 108 5.84 -2.41 -22.56
C GLY A 108 5.26 -3.58 -21.76
N PHE A 109 5.05 -3.42 -20.47
CA PHE A 109 4.20 -4.32 -19.70
C PHE A 109 2.72 -3.94 -19.89
N THR A 110 1.83 -4.92 -19.79
CA THR A 110 0.44 -4.68 -19.46
C THR A 110 0.30 -4.90 -17.97
N VAL A 111 -0.14 -3.89 -17.23
CA VAL A 111 -0.24 -3.93 -15.78
C VAL A 111 -1.70 -3.80 -15.38
N GLY A 112 -2.17 -4.70 -14.54
CA GLY A 112 -3.41 -4.59 -13.78
C GLY A 112 -3.09 -4.83 -12.32
N ALA A 113 -3.63 -4.01 -11.43
CA ALA A 113 -3.39 -4.10 -10.00
C ALA A 113 -4.66 -3.81 -9.20
N MET A 114 -4.83 -4.54 -8.11
CA MET A 114 -5.81 -4.23 -7.08
C MET A 114 -5.04 -3.89 -5.80
N TYR A 115 -5.55 -2.96 -5.01
CA TYR A 115 -4.91 -2.56 -3.76
C TYR A 115 -5.94 -2.25 -2.68
N TYR A 116 -5.55 -2.47 -1.43
CA TYR A 116 -6.35 -2.17 -0.24
C TYR A 116 -5.47 -1.70 0.90
N GLU A 117 -5.90 -0.68 1.62
CA GLU A 117 -5.28 -0.17 2.84
C GLU A 117 -6.36 0.03 3.92
N GLY A 118 -6.41 -0.93 4.86
CA GLY A 118 -7.43 -0.97 5.91
C GLY A 118 -7.29 0.13 6.95
N GLY A 119 -6.06 0.57 7.26
CA GLY A 119 -5.80 1.60 8.26
C GLY A 119 -6.24 2.99 7.83
N MET A 120 -6.20 3.28 6.52
CA MET A 120 -6.67 4.53 5.92
C MET A 120 -8.02 4.37 5.21
N SER A 121 -8.59 3.17 5.23
CA SER A 121 -9.93 2.84 4.72
C SER A 121 -10.10 3.20 3.24
N TYR A 122 -9.20 2.70 2.38
CA TYR A 122 -9.36 2.84 0.95
C TYR A 122 -9.00 1.55 0.19
N ALA A 123 -9.56 1.40 -1.00
CA ALA A 123 -9.23 0.36 -1.95
C ALA A 123 -9.21 0.91 -3.37
N GLY A 124 -8.70 0.15 -4.33
CA GLY A 124 -8.78 0.57 -5.72
C GLY A 124 -8.31 -0.48 -6.72
N VAL A 125 -8.57 -0.16 -7.98
CA VAL A 125 -8.14 -0.94 -9.15
C VAL A 125 -7.42 -0.01 -10.10
N TRP A 126 -6.19 -0.38 -10.48
CA TRP A 126 -5.47 0.30 -11.55
C TRP A 126 -5.40 -0.61 -12.77
N GLU A 127 -5.90 -0.13 -13.90
CA GLU A 127 -5.88 -0.85 -15.17
C GLU A 127 -5.80 0.14 -16.34
N ASP A 128 -4.96 -0.14 -17.32
CA ASP A 128 -4.83 0.63 -18.56
C ASP A 128 -4.62 2.15 -18.37
N GLY A 129 -3.93 2.57 -17.30
CA GLY A 129 -3.66 3.97 -16.98
C GLY A 129 -4.81 4.68 -16.26
N VAL A 130 -5.80 3.97 -15.82
CA VAL A 130 -6.92 4.47 -15.00
C VAL A 130 -6.80 3.91 -13.58
N ASP A 131 -6.93 4.78 -12.60
CA ASP A 131 -6.97 4.44 -11.19
C ASP A 131 -8.38 4.68 -10.64
N ASP A 132 -9.12 3.61 -10.45
CA ASP A 132 -10.45 3.63 -9.83
C ASP A 132 -10.28 3.50 -8.32
N TYR A 133 -10.33 4.63 -7.63
CA TYR A 133 -10.13 4.75 -6.18
C TYR A 133 -11.45 4.80 -5.42
N TYR A 134 -11.55 4.03 -4.33
CA TYR A 134 -12.71 3.95 -3.44
C TYR A 134 -12.32 4.37 -2.03
N ASP A 135 -12.94 5.44 -1.53
CA ASP A 135 -12.86 5.86 -0.12
C ASP A 135 -13.91 5.11 0.70
N LEU A 136 -13.45 4.25 1.61
CA LEU A 136 -14.29 3.40 2.44
C LEU A 136 -14.54 4.00 3.85
N GLY A 137 -14.03 5.22 4.08
CA GLY A 137 -14.12 5.87 5.39
C GLY A 137 -15.55 6.06 5.87
N GLY A 138 -15.89 5.46 7.01
CA GLY A 138 -17.22 5.56 7.64
C GLY A 138 -18.30 4.66 7.02
N MET A 139 -17.97 3.81 6.07
CA MET A 139 -18.88 2.80 5.55
C MET A 139 -18.95 1.59 6.48
N ASN A 140 -20.10 0.93 6.52
CA ASN A 140 -20.27 -0.39 7.12
C ASN A 140 -20.06 -1.49 6.07
N SER A 141 -19.98 -2.75 6.52
CA SER A 141 -19.75 -3.93 5.66
C SER A 141 -20.71 -4.03 4.47
N THR A 142 -22.00 -3.76 4.69
CA THR A 142 -23.02 -3.80 3.64
C THR A 142 -22.80 -2.70 2.60
N GLN A 143 -22.44 -1.49 3.03
CA GLN A 143 -22.17 -0.38 2.11
C GLN A 143 -20.91 -0.63 1.29
N VAL A 144 -19.87 -1.21 1.89
CA VAL A 144 -18.64 -1.59 1.18
C VAL A 144 -18.91 -2.65 0.12
N ALA A 145 -19.72 -3.69 0.44
CA ALA A 145 -20.11 -4.72 -0.51
C ALA A 145 -20.95 -4.19 -1.70
N GLU A 146 -21.69 -3.09 -1.49
CA GLU A 146 -22.47 -2.44 -2.56
C GLU A 146 -21.63 -1.48 -3.42
N GLU A 147 -20.58 -0.88 -2.84
CA GLU A 147 -19.74 0.13 -3.50
C GLU A 147 -18.60 -0.48 -4.32
N LEU A 148 -17.96 -1.54 -3.80
CA LEU A 148 -16.79 -2.12 -4.43
C LEU A 148 -17.15 -3.07 -5.58
N PRO A 149 -16.30 -3.14 -6.63
CA PRO A 149 -16.32 -4.27 -7.56
C PRO A 149 -16.16 -5.60 -6.80
N VAL A 150 -16.94 -6.58 -7.17
CA VAL A 150 -16.98 -7.90 -6.50
C VAL A 150 -15.58 -8.53 -6.46
N GLU A 151 -14.84 -8.43 -7.55
CA GLU A 151 -13.49 -8.99 -7.67
C GLU A 151 -12.49 -8.32 -6.71
N LEU A 152 -12.66 -7.02 -6.47
CA LEU A 152 -11.81 -6.26 -5.53
C LEU A 152 -12.14 -6.63 -4.08
N ASP A 153 -13.41 -6.68 -3.73
CA ASP A 153 -13.87 -7.06 -2.39
C ASP A 153 -13.47 -8.50 -2.05
N GLU A 154 -13.69 -9.45 -2.97
CA GLU A 154 -13.31 -10.85 -2.80
C GLU A 154 -11.77 -11.04 -2.70
N ALA A 155 -10.98 -10.27 -3.47
CA ALA A 155 -9.53 -10.38 -3.46
C ALA A 155 -8.91 -10.08 -2.08
N PHE A 156 -9.52 -9.19 -1.32
CA PHE A 156 -9.05 -8.76 0.00
C PHE A 156 -9.97 -9.17 1.15
N GLY A 157 -11.16 -9.72 0.88
CA GLY A 157 -12.16 -10.11 1.88
C GLY A 157 -12.63 -8.92 2.72
N ILE A 158 -12.78 -7.73 2.11
CA ILE A 158 -12.96 -6.46 2.82
C ILE A 158 -14.29 -6.44 3.57
N SER A 159 -15.39 -6.60 2.85
CA SER A 159 -16.73 -6.55 3.44
C SER A 159 -16.97 -7.71 4.42
N GLU A 160 -16.43 -8.88 4.16
CA GLU A 160 -16.52 -10.04 5.05
C GLU A 160 -15.80 -9.78 6.38
N SER A 161 -14.55 -9.33 6.34
CA SER A 161 -13.76 -8.98 7.54
C SER A 161 -14.42 -7.84 8.35
N MET A 162 -15.01 -6.87 7.66
CA MET A 162 -15.74 -5.79 8.33
C MET A 162 -17.01 -6.32 9.01
N ALA A 163 -17.76 -7.21 8.37
CA ALA A 163 -18.96 -7.82 8.94
C ALA A 163 -18.63 -8.66 10.20
N GLU A 164 -17.54 -9.41 10.17
CA GLU A 164 -17.05 -10.15 11.33
C GLU A 164 -16.72 -9.20 12.50
N TYR A 165 -15.97 -8.14 12.23
CA TYR A 165 -15.63 -7.14 13.25
C TYR A 165 -16.86 -6.41 13.81
N GLU A 166 -17.84 -6.08 12.97
CA GLU A 166 -19.11 -5.47 13.38
C GLU A 166 -19.90 -6.40 14.32
N ALA A 167 -19.97 -7.70 13.98
CA ALA A 167 -20.65 -8.71 14.80
C ALA A 167 -19.98 -8.91 16.16
N GLU A 168 -18.65 -8.99 16.21
CA GLU A 168 -17.89 -9.10 17.46
C GLU A 168 -18.13 -7.90 18.37
N ASN A 169 -18.08 -6.69 17.83
CA ASN A 169 -18.34 -5.46 18.60
C ASN A 169 -19.78 -5.39 19.13
N GLU A 170 -20.78 -5.87 18.37
CA GLU A 170 -22.18 -5.93 18.83
C GLU A 170 -22.35 -6.93 19.98
N GLU A 171 -21.68 -8.06 19.93
CA GLU A 171 -21.65 -9.06 21.01
C GLU A 171 -21.01 -8.49 22.28
N GLU A 172 -19.82 -7.88 22.17
CA GLU A 172 -19.12 -7.25 23.30
C GLU A 172 -19.95 -6.15 23.96
N LEU A 173 -20.56 -5.28 23.16
CA LEU A 173 -21.45 -4.22 23.66
C LEU A 173 -22.68 -4.81 24.38
N THR A 174 -23.25 -5.87 23.85
CA THR A 174 -24.39 -6.56 24.44
C THR A 174 -24.03 -7.18 25.79
N GLU A 175 -22.88 -7.82 25.92
CA GLU A 175 -22.36 -8.37 27.18
C GLU A 175 -22.10 -7.26 28.20
N TRP A 176 -21.43 -6.18 27.80
CA TRP A 176 -21.13 -5.05 28.67
C TRP A 176 -22.43 -4.39 29.21
N ILE A 177 -23.44 -4.25 28.37
CA ILE A 177 -24.78 -3.74 28.81
C ILE A 177 -25.43 -4.68 29.82
N LYS A 178 -25.41 -6.01 29.58
CA LYS A 178 -25.96 -7.01 30.50
C LYS A 178 -25.28 -6.96 31.87
N ASP A 179 -23.95 -6.90 31.88
CA ASP A 179 -23.16 -6.82 33.10
C ASP A 179 -23.44 -5.51 33.89
N GLY A 180 -23.53 -4.40 33.17
CA GLY A 180 -23.90 -3.10 33.76
C GLY A 180 -25.29 -3.09 34.39
N VAL A 181 -26.26 -3.69 33.71
CA VAL A 181 -27.64 -3.84 34.24
C VAL A 181 -27.64 -4.73 35.48
N GLU A 182 -26.92 -5.85 35.48
CA GLU A 182 -26.83 -6.76 36.61
C GLU A 182 -26.13 -6.11 37.83
N GLN A 183 -25.06 -5.36 37.62
CA GLN A 183 -24.40 -4.59 38.67
C GLN A 183 -25.35 -3.54 39.28
N ASN A 184 -26.09 -2.77 38.43
CA ASN A 184 -27.02 -1.78 38.90
C ASN A 184 -28.19 -2.39 39.69
N LYS A 185 -28.67 -3.57 39.32
CA LYS A 185 -29.66 -4.34 40.11
C LYS A 185 -29.09 -4.75 41.48
N LYS A 186 -27.83 -5.26 41.54
CA LYS A 186 -27.16 -5.62 42.82
C LYS A 186 -26.99 -4.41 43.76
N LEU A 187 -26.82 -3.21 43.19
CA LEU A 187 -26.71 -1.95 43.95
C LEU A 187 -28.04 -1.30 44.29
N GLY A 188 -29.17 -1.86 43.84
CA GLY A 188 -30.51 -1.33 44.07
C GLY A 188 -30.82 0.00 43.34
N LEU A 189 -30.07 0.26 42.25
CA LEU A 189 -30.18 1.49 41.45
C LEU A 189 -31.24 1.39 40.33
N VAL A 190 -31.69 0.18 40.00
CA VAL A 190 -32.79 -0.10 39.06
C VAL A 190 -33.71 -1.18 39.67
N SER A 191 -35.02 -1.00 39.49
CA SER A 191 -36.03 -2.03 39.85
C SER A 191 -36.15 -3.08 38.76
N GLU A 192 -36.60 -4.28 39.14
CA GLU A 192 -36.86 -5.40 38.24
C GLU A 192 -37.72 -5.05 37.03
#